data_33347852fe9f90fedc8491c15b35d779
#
_entry.id   33347852fe9f90fedc8491c15b35d779
#
_cell.length_a   1.000
_cell.length_b   1.000
_cell.length_c   1.000
_cell.angle_alpha   90.00
_cell.angle_beta   90.00
_cell.angle_gamma   90.00
#
_symmetry.space_group_name_H-M   'P 1'
#
loop_
_entity.id
_entity.type
_entity.pdbx_description
1 polymer ?
#
loop_
_entity_poly.entity_id
_entity_poly.type
_entity_poly.pdbx_seq_one_letter_code
_entity_poly.pdbx_strand_id
1 'polypeptide(L)'
;GRDSMIGPLYLILAEVLDANEPMGDWLVRANHELFTVRNAGFSQPYYCRHDYAHIRRGEVAAFLKLYYNQMAALADRQPYTFWDHYFGASPHTTHEEGWFLMQTRWMLWLEDGDTLRLLPAVPRAWLKDGRRIELKKVASYFGPVDLTVESHVDEGWISARVHCRKSRAPSRVTLRLPHPLRLKATEAIGGHYDPEHETDNIHPFTGTATVKRSF
;
A
#
# COMPACT_ATOMS: atom_id res chain seq x y z
N GLY A 1 -16.71 25.29 4.71
CA GLY A 1 -17.02 24.82 3.41
C GLY A 1 -16.45 23.44 3.12
N ARG A 2 -16.80 22.89 1.98
CA ARG A 2 -16.38 21.58 1.52
C ARG A 2 -14.85 21.40 1.54
N ASP A 3 -14.13 22.45 1.16
CA ASP A 3 -12.67 22.42 1.07
C ASP A 3 -11.96 22.46 2.42
N SER A 4 -12.61 23.01 3.44
CA SER A 4 -12.05 23.06 4.80
C SER A 4 -12.03 21.70 5.51
N MET A 5 -12.80 20.73 5.02
CA MET A 5 -12.87 19.38 5.61
C MET A 5 -11.83 18.42 5.05
N ILE A 6 -11.17 18.79 3.98
CA ILE A 6 -10.20 17.98 3.24
C ILE A 6 -8.78 18.19 3.79
N GLY A 7 -8.46 19.41 4.18
CA GLY A 7 -7.16 19.81 4.70
C GLY A 7 -6.61 18.98 5.88
N PRO A 8 -7.41 18.57 6.86
CA PRO A 8 -6.90 17.86 8.04
C PRO A 8 -6.12 16.58 7.75
N LEU A 9 -6.43 15.86 6.67
CA LEU A 9 -5.68 14.64 6.31
C LEU A 9 -4.25 14.91 5.80
N TYR A 10 -3.95 16.14 5.40
CA TYR A 10 -2.58 16.55 5.11
C TYR A 10 -1.67 16.51 6.34
N LEU A 11 -2.22 16.61 7.54
CA LEU A 11 -1.45 16.46 8.77
C LEU A 11 -0.91 15.03 8.90
N ILE A 12 -1.68 14.04 8.45
CA ILE A 12 -1.24 12.64 8.41
C ILE A 12 -0.23 12.42 7.27
N LEU A 13 -0.47 13.00 6.10
CA LEU A 13 0.46 12.92 4.96
C LEU A 13 1.80 13.58 5.28
N ALA A 14 1.78 14.69 5.98
CA ALA A 14 2.98 15.41 6.39
C ALA A 14 3.63 14.84 7.68
N GLU A 15 3.11 13.73 8.19
CA GLU A 15 3.58 13.05 9.41
C GLU A 15 3.60 13.96 10.66
N VAL A 16 2.73 14.97 10.70
CA VAL A 16 2.50 15.82 11.89
C VAL A 16 1.62 15.08 12.90
N LEU A 17 0.67 14.28 12.41
CA LEU A 17 -0.17 13.38 13.20
C LEU A 17 0.07 11.94 12.77
N ASP A 18 0.14 11.02 13.72
CA ASP A 18 0.11 9.60 13.42
C ASP A 18 -1.30 9.18 12.98
N ALA A 19 -1.37 8.36 11.93
CA ALA A 19 -2.66 7.89 11.39
C ALA A 19 -3.44 7.01 12.39
N ASN A 20 -2.76 6.42 13.38
CA ASN A 20 -3.32 5.51 14.37
C ASN A 20 -3.57 6.17 15.73
N GLU A 21 -3.16 7.43 15.92
CA GLU A 21 -3.47 8.15 17.17
C GLU A 21 -4.96 8.57 17.21
N PRO A 22 -5.54 8.88 18.37
CA PRO A 22 -6.96 9.20 18.50
C PRO A 22 -7.44 10.33 17.59
N MET A 23 -6.63 11.38 17.40
CA MET A 23 -6.98 12.47 16.49
C MET A 23 -6.92 12.03 15.04
N GLY A 24 -5.92 11.23 14.66
CA GLY A 24 -5.81 10.64 13.32
C GLY A 24 -7.00 9.73 13.00
N ASP A 25 -7.42 8.90 13.96
CA ASP A 25 -8.59 8.03 13.82
C ASP A 25 -9.87 8.85 13.61
N TRP A 26 -10.07 9.90 14.41
CA TRP A 26 -11.23 10.78 14.26
C TRP A 26 -11.25 11.46 12.88
N LEU A 27 -10.13 11.99 12.42
CA LEU A 27 -10.03 12.65 11.12
C LEU A 27 -10.33 11.67 9.97
N VAL A 28 -9.77 10.46 10.03
CA VAL A 28 -10.01 9.43 9.01
C VAL A 28 -11.48 9.03 8.97
N ARG A 29 -12.12 8.81 10.13
CA ARG A 29 -13.54 8.48 10.21
C ARG A 29 -14.44 9.59 9.66
N ALA A 30 -14.21 10.83 10.08
CA ALA A 30 -15.00 11.98 9.62
C ALA A 30 -14.92 12.14 8.09
N ASN A 31 -13.72 11.96 7.52
CA ASN A 31 -13.54 12.02 6.08
C ASN A 31 -14.09 10.78 5.38
N HIS A 32 -13.98 9.61 5.97
CA HIS A 32 -14.52 8.37 5.39
C HIS A 32 -16.04 8.44 5.23
N GLU A 33 -16.76 8.95 6.21
CA GLU A 33 -18.19 9.16 6.14
C GLU A 33 -18.59 10.12 5.02
N LEU A 34 -17.78 11.17 4.79
CA LEU A 34 -18.05 12.17 3.75
C LEU A 34 -17.76 11.67 2.33
N PHE A 35 -16.67 10.91 2.16
CA PHE A 35 -16.11 10.60 0.83
C PHE A 35 -16.29 9.13 0.42
N THR A 36 -16.77 8.28 1.30
CA THR A 36 -17.01 6.85 1.02
C THR A 36 -18.46 6.45 1.20
N VAL A 37 -19.39 7.34 0.87
CA VAL A 37 -20.83 7.06 0.99
C VAL A 37 -21.19 5.83 0.15
N ARG A 38 -21.94 4.89 0.75
CA ARG A 38 -22.51 3.70 0.10
C ARG A 38 -21.49 2.83 -0.64
N ASN A 39 -20.30 2.66 -0.09
CA ASN A 39 -19.25 1.89 -0.74
C ASN A 39 -18.67 2.48 -2.05
N ALA A 40 -19.04 3.67 -2.45
CA ALA A 40 -18.34 4.40 -3.49
C ALA A 40 -17.18 5.18 -2.85
N GLY A 41 -15.93 4.85 -3.18
CA GLY A 41 -14.79 5.67 -2.78
C GLY A 41 -14.80 6.93 -3.65
N PHE A 42 -15.22 8.02 -3.07
CA PHE A 42 -15.21 9.32 -3.72
C PHE A 42 -14.02 10.10 -3.15
N SER A 43 -12.87 9.98 -3.79
CA SER A 43 -11.71 10.79 -3.43
C SER A 43 -11.26 11.56 -4.66
N GLN A 44 -11.23 12.86 -4.55
CA GLN A 44 -10.34 13.64 -5.39
C GLN A 44 -8.97 13.56 -4.72
N PRO A 45 -7.99 12.90 -5.30
CA PRO A 45 -6.70 12.63 -4.65
C PRO A 45 -5.99 13.90 -4.22
N TYR A 46 -6.10 14.93 -5.02
CA TYR A 46 -5.53 16.23 -4.74
C TYR A 46 -6.01 16.83 -3.40
N TYR A 47 -7.26 16.56 -3.04
CA TYR A 47 -7.86 17.19 -1.86
C TYR A 47 -7.92 16.31 -0.63
N CYS A 48 -7.96 14.99 -0.76
CA CYS A 48 -8.38 14.13 0.34
C CYS A 48 -7.28 13.34 1.02
N ARG A 49 -6.30 12.82 0.31
CA ARG A 49 -5.18 12.01 0.86
C ARG A 49 -5.60 10.83 1.77
N HIS A 50 -6.83 10.37 1.62
CA HIS A 50 -7.39 9.25 2.37
C HIS A 50 -6.62 7.95 2.18
N ASP A 51 -6.23 7.68 0.96
CA ASP A 51 -5.47 6.53 0.55
C ASP A 51 -4.18 6.38 1.36
N TYR A 52 -3.45 7.48 1.55
CA TYR A 52 -2.24 7.46 2.39
C TYR A 52 -2.57 7.14 3.85
N ALA A 53 -3.60 7.76 4.41
CA ALA A 53 -4.03 7.47 5.77
C ALA A 53 -4.42 6.00 5.94
N HIS A 54 -5.20 5.43 5.00
CA HIS A 54 -5.62 4.04 5.05
C HIS A 54 -4.44 3.05 4.92
N ILE A 55 -3.48 3.32 4.03
CA ILE A 55 -2.33 2.41 3.91
C ILE A 55 -1.42 2.47 5.13
N ARG A 56 -1.26 3.64 5.76
CA ARG A 56 -0.55 3.81 7.04
C ARG A 56 -1.22 2.97 8.14
N ARG A 57 -2.54 2.95 8.18
CA ARG A 57 -3.36 2.18 9.13
C ARG A 57 -3.42 0.68 8.81
N GLY A 58 -2.93 0.22 7.66
CA GLY A 58 -3.06 -1.17 7.21
C GLY A 58 -4.46 -1.53 6.70
N GLU A 59 -5.30 -0.56 6.43
CA GLU A 59 -6.67 -0.72 5.94
C GLU A 59 -6.68 -0.97 4.42
N VAL A 60 -6.17 -2.12 4.02
CA VAL A 60 -5.91 -2.50 2.62
C VAL A 60 -7.15 -2.39 1.72
N ALA A 61 -8.31 -2.83 2.21
CA ALA A 61 -9.54 -2.80 1.42
C ALA A 61 -9.97 -1.37 1.09
N ALA A 62 -9.87 -0.45 2.06
CA ALA A 62 -10.18 0.96 1.88
C ALA A 62 -9.18 1.62 0.90
N PHE A 63 -7.88 1.37 1.07
CA PHE A 63 -6.86 1.86 0.16
C PHE A 63 -7.10 1.41 -1.29
N LEU A 64 -7.30 0.11 -1.52
CA LEU A 64 -7.52 -0.44 -2.86
C LEU A 64 -8.81 0.10 -3.50
N LYS A 65 -9.87 0.29 -2.71
CA LYS A 65 -11.11 0.88 -3.19
C LYS A 65 -10.88 2.30 -3.69
N LEU A 66 -10.18 3.13 -2.93
CA LEU A 66 -9.85 4.50 -3.34
C LEU A 66 -8.97 4.51 -4.59
N TYR A 67 -7.92 3.69 -4.61
CA TYR A 67 -7.00 3.57 -5.74
C TYR A 67 -7.73 3.21 -7.05
N TYR A 68 -8.53 2.15 -7.05
CA TYR A 68 -9.23 1.72 -8.26
C TYR A 68 -10.39 2.63 -8.66
N ASN A 69 -11.10 3.22 -7.70
CA ASN A 69 -12.14 4.20 -8.00
C ASN A 69 -11.57 5.48 -8.62
N GLN A 70 -10.44 5.93 -8.13
CA GLN A 70 -9.72 7.06 -8.71
C GLN A 70 -9.31 6.76 -10.16
N MET A 71 -8.69 5.60 -10.40
CA MET A 71 -8.34 5.18 -11.76
C MET A 71 -9.57 5.12 -12.68
N ALA A 72 -10.68 4.55 -12.20
CA ALA A 72 -11.90 4.42 -12.98
C ALA A 72 -12.55 5.76 -13.31
N ALA A 73 -12.44 6.74 -12.40
CA ALA A 73 -13.09 8.04 -12.53
C ALA A 73 -12.25 9.09 -13.25
N LEU A 74 -10.92 9.03 -13.11
CA LEU A 74 -10.02 10.10 -13.57
C LEU A 74 -9.11 9.70 -14.72
N ALA A 75 -8.88 8.40 -14.98
CA ALA A 75 -8.00 7.98 -16.05
C ALA A 75 -8.58 8.27 -17.43
N ASP A 76 -7.88 9.05 -18.23
CA ASP A 76 -8.14 9.22 -19.64
C ASP A 76 -7.31 8.21 -20.44
N ARG A 77 -7.99 7.27 -21.08
CA ARG A 77 -7.35 6.16 -21.79
C ARG A 77 -6.84 6.52 -23.19
N GLN A 78 -7.23 7.65 -23.74
CA GLN A 78 -6.75 8.08 -25.05
C GLN A 78 -5.32 8.62 -24.97
N PRO A 79 -5.06 9.68 -24.18
CA PRO A 79 -3.70 10.20 -24.01
C PRO A 79 -2.92 9.52 -22.87
N TYR A 80 -3.51 8.56 -22.14
CA TYR A 80 -2.89 7.89 -20.98
C TYR A 80 -2.48 8.85 -19.88
N THR A 81 -3.40 9.70 -19.46
CA THR A 81 -3.21 10.71 -18.41
C THR A 81 -4.37 10.69 -17.41
N PHE A 82 -4.38 11.63 -16.47
CA PHE A 82 -5.44 11.80 -15.49
C PHE A 82 -6.11 13.17 -15.60
N TRP A 83 -7.42 13.20 -15.36
CA TRP A 83 -8.18 14.41 -15.14
C TRP A 83 -7.97 14.91 -13.71
N ASP A 84 -7.93 16.21 -13.51
CA ASP A 84 -7.85 16.82 -12.18
C ASP A 84 -9.12 16.61 -11.36
N HIS A 85 -10.25 16.73 -12.03
CA HIS A 85 -11.56 16.57 -11.43
C HIS A 85 -12.41 15.54 -12.14
N TYR A 86 -13.37 14.98 -11.41
CA TYR A 86 -14.43 14.18 -12.00
C TYR A 86 -15.14 14.94 -13.14
N PHE A 87 -15.67 14.19 -14.09
CA PHE A 87 -16.38 14.73 -15.25
C PHE A 87 -15.51 15.44 -16.30
N GLY A 88 -14.24 15.12 -16.36
CA GLY A 88 -13.37 15.55 -17.43
C GLY A 88 -13.00 17.03 -17.39
N ALA A 89 -12.90 17.61 -16.21
CA ALA A 89 -12.40 18.97 -16.04
C ALA A 89 -10.89 18.98 -15.85
N SER A 90 -10.18 19.93 -16.45
CA SER A 90 -8.72 20.10 -16.39
C SER A 90 -7.94 18.83 -16.80
N PRO A 91 -7.78 18.56 -18.11
CA PRO A 91 -7.03 17.42 -18.59
C PRO A 91 -5.53 17.57 -18.34
N HIS A 92 -4.83 16.42 -18.27
CA HIS A 92 -3.37 16.35 -18.20
C HIS A 92 -2.74 17.03 -16.98
N THR A 93 -3.28 16.73 -15.81
CA THR A 93 -2.82 17.38 -14.58
C THR A 93 -1.73 16.58 -13.91
N THR A 94 -0.51 17.03 -14.00
CA THR A 94 0.72 16.35 -13.53
C THR A 94 0.67 15.93 -12.07
N HIS A 95 -0.03 16.66 -11.21
CA HIS A 95 -0.12 16.28 -9.79
C HIS A 95 -0.97 15.02 -9.56
N GLU A 96 -2.00 14.78 -10.37
CA GLU A 96 -2.78 13.54 -10.29
C GLU A 96 -1.97 12.34 -10.80
N GLU A 97 -1.19 12.54 -11.85
CA GLU A 97 -0.26 11.53 -12.36
C GLU A 97 0.82 11.19 -11.32
N GLY A 98 1.41 12.23 -10.71
CA GLY A 98 2.37 12.08 -9.62
C GLY A 98 1.77 11.36 -8.42
N TRP A 99 0.52 11.67 -8.06
CA TRP A 99 -0.17 11.00 -6.97
C TRP A 99 -0.44 9.52 -7.27
N PHE A 100 -0.87 9.21 -8.48
CA PHE A 100 -1.04 7.82 -8.92
C PHE A 100 0.26 7.00 -8.83
N LEU A 101 1.38 7.60 -9.24
CA LEU A 101 2.70 6.96 -9.09
C LEU A 101 3.05 6.73 -7.62
N MET A 102 2.79 7.70 -6.75
CA MET A 102 3.01 7.56 -5.31
C MET A 102 2.14 6.47 -4.68
N GLN A 103 0.85 6.44 -5.01
CA GLN A 103 -0.05 5.38 -4.55
C GLN A 103 0.42 3.99 -4.99
N THR A 104 0.82 3.87 -6.26
CA THR A 104 1.35 2.60 -6.79
C THR A 104 2.63 2.19 -6.08
N ARG A 105 3.52 3.14 -5.81
CA ARG A 105 4.72 2.91 -5.02
C ARG A 105 4.37 2.42 -3.61
N TRP A 106 3.51 3.11 -2.89
CA TRP A 106 3.14 2.74 -1.53
C TRP A 106 2.44 1.38 -1.45
N MET A 107 1.69 1.00 -2.48
CA MET A 107 1.11 -0.34 -2.58
C MET A 107 2.18 -1.44 -2.63
N LEU A 108 3.34 -1.13 -3.22
CA LEU A 108 4.46 -2.05 -3.40
C LEU A 108 5.49 -1.96 -2.28
N TRP A 109 5.88 -0.75 -1.88
CA TRP A 109 6.74 -0.52 -0.72
C TRP A 109 6.49 0.85 -0.09
N LEU A 110 6.53 0.89 1.21
CA LEU A 110 6.29 2.07 2.04
C LEU A 110 7.29 2.07 3.19
N GLU A 111 7.97 3.19 3.39
CA GLU A 111 8.80 3.42 4.56
C GLU A 111 7.95 3.97 5.70
N ASP A 112 8.17 3.46 6.91
CA ASP A 112 7.45 3.81 8.12
C ASP A 112 8.44 3.88 9.29
N GLY A 113 9.02 5.06 9.52
CA GLY A 113 10.13 5.23 10.46
C GLY A 113 11.34 4.39 10.04
N ASP A 114 11.75 3.47 10.90
CA ASP A 114 12.83 2.52 10.66
C ASP A 114 12.38 1.17 10.07
N THR A 115 11.11 1.08 9.71
CA THR A 115 10.47 -0.11 9.14
C THR A 115 10.27 0.04 7.64
N LEU A 116 10.62 -0.98 6.88
CA LEU A 116 10.26 -1.12 5.48
C LEU A 116 9.06 -2.06 5.35
N ARG A 117 7.93 -1.51 4.89
CA ARG A 117 6.72 -2.28 4.62
C ARG A 117 6.69 -2.67 3.15
N LEU A 118 6.75 -3.96 2.87
CA LEU A 118 6.74 -4.52 1.52
C LEU A 118 5.37 -5.13 1.19
N LEU A 119 4.88 -4.81 0.00
CA LEU A 119 3.58 -5.21 -0.52
C LEU A 119 2.40 -4.89 0.41
N PRO A 120 2.40 -3.74 1.14
CA PRO A 120 1.42 -3.50 2.20
C PRO A 120 -0.02 -3.51 1.69
N ALA A 121 -0.24 -3.17 0.41
CA ALA A 121 -1.58 -3.11 -0.16
C ALA A 121 -1.73 -3.77 -1.53
N VAL A 122 -0.88 -4.73 -1.90
CA VAL A 122 -1.06 -5.43 -3.18
C VAL A 122 -2.39 -6.18 -3.21
N PRO A 123 -3.10 -6.17 -4.37
CA PRO A 123 -4.29 -6.97 -4.55
C PRO A 123 -3.99 -8.47 -4.43
N ARG A 124 -4.89 -9.22 -3.79
CA ARG A 124 -4.77 -10.69 -3.67
C ARG A 124 -4.62 -11.39 -5.02
N ALA A 125 -5.29 -10.86 -6.05
CA ALA A 125 -5.23 -11.41 -7.40
C ALA A 125 -3.82 -11.41 -8.01
N TRP A 126 -2.91 -10.59 -7.49
CA TRP A 126 -1.51 -10.57 -7.96
C TRP A 126 -0.70 -11.75 -7.44
N LEU A 127 -1.22 -12.46 -6.44
CA LEU A 127 -0.62 -13.67 -5.88
C LEU A 127 -1.40 -14.96 -6.22
N LYS A 128 -2.14 -14.96 -7.34
CA LYS A 128 -2.68 -16.20 -7.91
C LYS A 128 -1.54 -17.14 -8.30
N ASP A 129 -1.87 -18.41 -8.46
CA ASP A 129 -0.89 -19.43 -8.84
C ASP A 129 -0.05 -19.06 -10.05
N GLY A 130 1.22 -19.41 -10.03
CA GLY A 130 2.20 -19.09 -11.08
C GLY A 130 2.56 -17.61 -11.21
N ARG A 131 2.05 -16.71 -10.34
CA ARG A 131 2.38 -15.29 -10.40
C ARG A 131 3.68 -14.99 -9.68
N ARG A 132 4.39 -14.00 -10.27
CA ARG A 132 5.65 -13.48 -9.72
C ARG A 132 5.57 -11.97 -9.60
N ILE A 133 6.05 -11.44 -8.48
CA ILE A 133 6.28 -10.00 -8.28
C ILE A 133 7.78 -9.80 -8.12
N GLU A 134 8.34 -8.86 -8.88
CA GLU A 134 9.76 -8.56 -8.80
C GLU A 134 9.99 -7.05 -8.75
N LEU A 135 10.70 -6.61 -7.71
CA LEU A 135 11.21 -5.25 -7.57
C LEU A 135 12.74 -5.34 -7.64
N LYS A 136 13.33 -4.57 -8.56
CA LYS A 136 14.80 -4.55 -8.75
C LYS A 136 15.34 -3.17 -8.44
N LYS A 137 16.18 -3.10 -7.41
CA LYS A 137 16.90 -1.88 -6.98
C LYS A 137 15.97 -0.67 -6.84
N VAL A 138 14.72 -0.89 -6.36
CA VAL A 138 13.78 0.21 -6.14
C VAL A 138 14.32 1.15 -5.08
N ALA A 139 14.16 2.45 -5.31
CA ALA A 139 14.65 3.46 -4.39
C ALA A 139 13.80 3.50 -3.12
N SER A 140 14.48 3.42 -1.96
CA SER A 140 13.88 3.61 -0.65
C SER A 140 14.76 4.52 0.22
N TYR A 141 14.27 4.95 1.38
CA TYR A 141 15.08 5.69 2.37
C TYR A 141 16.26 4.87 2.89
N PHE A 142 16.14 3.54 2.83
CA PHE A 142 17.18 2.59 3.23
C PHE A 142 18.16 2.24 2.10
N GLY A 143 18.05 2.92 0.95
CA GLY A 143 18.79 2.62 -0.27
C GLY A 143 18.05 1.65 -1.20
N PRO A 144 18.73 1.08 -2.19
CA PRO A 144 18.13 0.15 -3.13
C PRO A 144 17.62 -1.12 -2.46
N VAL A 145 16.40 -1.51 -2.80
CA VAL A 145 15.73 -2.73 -2.31
C VAL A 145 15.42 -3.64 -3.49
N ASP A 146 15.71 -4.91 -3.32
CA ASP A 146 15.28 -5.98 -4.21
C ASP A 146 14.25 -6.86 -3.48
N LEU A 147 13.17 -7.20 -4.18
CA LEU A 147 12.16 -8.14 -3.71
C LEU A 147 11.80 -9.09 -4.84
N THR A 148 11.77 -10.36 -4.56
CA THR A 148 11.19 -11.37 -5.45
C THR A 148 10.15 -12.16 -4.67
N VAL A 149 8.94 -12.28 -5.22
CA VAL A 149 7.88 -13.12 -4.67
C VAL A 149 7.43 -14.10 -5.74
N GLU A 150 7.29 -15.37 -5.36
CA GLU A 150 6.79 -16.44 -6.20
C GLU A 150 5.60 -17.11 -5.51
N SER A 151 4.50 -17.23 -6.25
CA SER A 151 3.26 -17.81 -5.76
C SER A 151 2.99 -19.13 -6.46
N HIS A 152 2.89 -20.18 -5.66
CA HIS A 152 2.54 -21.54 -6.04
C HIS A 152 1.42 -22.02 -5.11
N VAL A 153 0.31 -21.27 -5.10
CA VAL A 153 -0.80 -21.53 -4.17
C VAL A 153 -1.54 -22.82 -4.47
N ASP A 154 -1.50 -23.31 -5.70
CA ASP A 154 -2.05 -24.63 -6.07
C ASP A 154 -1.17 -25.78 -5.53
N GLU A 155 0.12 -25.49 -5.28
CA GLU A 155 1.05 -26.38 -4.56
C GLU A 155 1.06 -26.11 -3.03
N GLY A 156 0.26 -25.14 -2.57
CA GLY A 156 0.08 -24.79 -1.17
C GLY A 156 1.15 -23.86 -0.60
N TRP A 157 1.87 -23.06 -1.40
CA TRP A 157 2.89 -22.14 -0.85
C TRP A 157 3.08 -20.83 -1.61
N ILE A 158 3.57 -19.83 -0.88
CA ILE A 158 4.11 -18.55 -1.41
C ILE A 158 5.48 -18.32 -0.78
N SER A 159 6.47 -17.92 -1.58
CA SER A 159 7.79 -17.54 -1.07
C SER A 159 8.18 -16.13 -1.48
N ALA A 160 9.04 -15.51 -0.69
CA ALA A 160 9.60 -14.20 -0.97
C ALA A 160 11.05 -14.10 -0.52
N ARG A 161 11.86 -13.37 -1.29
CA ARG A 161 13.23 -13.01 -0.94
C ARG A 161 13.39 -11.50 -0.97
N VAL A 162 13.91 -10.94 0.11
CA VAL A 162 14.18 -9.51 0.28
C VAL A 162 15.68 -9.30 0.41
N HIS A 163 16.20 -8.28 -0.26
CA HIS A 163 17.58 -7.81 -0.07
C HIS A 163 17.61 -6.29 -0.01
N CYS A 164 18.35 -5.76 0.98
CA CYS A 164 18.68 -4.35 1.12
C CYS A 164 20.13 -4.24 1.59
N ARG A 165 20.84 -3.18 1.19
CA ARG A 165 22.24 -3.00 1.63
C ARG A 165 22.37 -2.96 3.15
N LYS A 166 23.24 -3.81 3.71
CA LYS A 166 23.41 -3.95 5.16
C LYS A 166 23.73 -2.63 5.89
N SER A 167 24.48 -1.72 5.26
CA SER A 167 24.88 -0.43 5.87
C SER A 167 23.73 0.57 6.03
N ARG A 168 22.59 0.33 5.39
CA ARG A 168 21.38 1.17 5.44
C ARG A 168 20.11 0.36 5.62
N ALA A 169 20.23 -0.92 5.99
CA ALA A 169 19.06 -1.77 6.16
C ALA A 169 18.10 -1.18 7.23
N PRO A 170 16.80 -1.27 7.02
CA PRO A 170 15.83 -0.94 8.06
C PRO A 170 16.04 -1.89 9.26
N SER A 171 15.62 -1.50 10.45
CA SER A 171 15.67 -2.38 11.62
C SER A 171 14.64 -3.52 11.50
N ARG A 172 13.53 -3.25 10.83
CA ARG A 172 12.41 -4.16 10.62
C ARG A 172 11.94 -4.16 9.17
N VAL A 173 11.55 -5.32 8.68
CA VAL A 173 10.77 -5.45 7.45
C VAL A 173 9.45 -6.11 7.79
N THR A 174 8.35 -5.55 7.29
CA THR A 174 7.04 -6.22 7.28
C THR A 174 6.69 -6.57 5.83
N LEU A 175 6.38 -7.84 5.59
CA LEU A 175 6.08 -8.33 4.25
C LEU A 175 4.68 -8.93 4.23
N ARG A 176 3.78 -8.37 3.42
CA ARG A 176 2.42 -8.90 3.29
C ARG A 176 2.32 -9.84 2.09
N LEU A 177 1.93 -11.10 2.35
CA LEU A 177 1.74 -12.14 1.35
C LEU A 177 0.31 -12.72 1.45
N PRO A 178 -0.72 -12.02 0.94
CA PRO A 178 -2.10 -12.46 1.09
C PRO A 178 -2.43 -13.63 0.16
N HIS A 179 -3.05 -14.69 0.69
CA HIS A 179 -3.56 -15.79 -0.13
C HIS A 179 -4.72 -15.30 -1.02
N PRO A 180 -4.80 -15.66 -2.32
CA PRO A 180 -5.87 -15.24 -3.23
C PRO A 180 -7.28 -15.53 -2.71
N LEU A 181 -7.48 -16.69 -2.09
CA LEU A 181 -8.74 -17.16 -1.53
C LEU A 181 -8.89 -16.90 -0.01
N ARG A 182 -8.05 -16.02 0.56
CA ARG A 182 -8.08 -15.65 1.98
C ARG A 182 -7.79 -16.79 2.96
N LEU A 183 -7.10 -17.83 2.53
CA LEU A 183 -6.65 -18.86 3.45
C LEU A 183 -5.59 -18.29 4.40
N LYS A 184 -5.59 -18.75 5.63
CA LYS A 184 -4.53 -18.46 6.61
C LYS A 184 -3.39 -19.43 6.39
N ALA A 185 -2.16 -18.97 6.57
CA ALA A 185 -1.02 -19.86 6.51
C ALA A 185 -1.05 -20.82 7.69
N THR A 186 -0.76 -22.09 7.43
CA THR A 186 -0.59 -23.15 8.43
C THR A 186 0.82 -23.15 9.00
N GLU A 187 1.80 -22.69 8.20
CA GLU A 187 3.18 -22.54 8.58
C GLU A 187 3.78 -21.27 7.93
N ALA A 188 4.68 -20.61 8.66
CA ALA A 188 5.46 -19.49 8.15
C ALA A 188 6.92 -19.61 8.63
N ILE A 189 7.85 -19.51 7.67
CA ILE A 189 9.29 -19.62 7.91
C ILE A 189 9.93 -18.29 7.48
N GLY A 190 10.89 -17.80 8.27
CA GLY A 190 11.69 -16.61 7.94
C GLY A 190 11.15 -15.28 8.49
N GLY A 191 10.04 -15.32 9.22
CA GLY A 191 9.44 -14.16 9.90
C GLY A 191 8.41 -14.61 10.93
N HIS A 192 7.98 -13.66 11.77
CA HIS A 192 6.84 -13.88 12.67
C HIS A 192 5.54 -13.54 11.94
N TYR A 193 4.71 -14.54 11.70
CA TYR A 193 3.45 -14.37 10.97
C TYR A 193 2.36 -13.77 11.83
N ASP A 194 1.76 -12.70 11.33
CA ASP A 194 0.54 -12.10 11.84
C ASP A 194 -0.64 -12.49 10.92
N PRO A 195 -1.53 -13.38 11.37
CA PRO A 195 -2.65 -13.86 10.55
C PRO A 195 -3.77 -12.82 10.37
N GLU A 196 -3.84 -11.78 11.18
CA GLU A 196 -4.85 -10.72 11.06
C GLU A 196 -4.51 -9.80 9.89
N HIS A 197 -3.26 -9.37 9.82
CA HIS A 197 -2.76 -8.47 8.77
C HIS A 197 -2.15 -9.22 7.58
N GLU A 198 -2.01 -10.54 7.66
CA GLU A 198 -1.38 -11.40 6.65
C GLU A 198 0.06 -10.95 6.35
N THR A 199 0.79 -10.56 7.40
CA THR A 199 2.16 -10.05 7.32
C THR A 199 3.14 -10.96 8.02
N ASP A 200 4.36 -11.03 7.49
CA ASP A 200 5.53 -11.56 8.17
C ASP A 200 6.37 -10.42 8.71
N ASN A 201 6.59 -10.40 10.02
CA ASN A 201 7.46 -9.46 10.69
C ASN A 201 8.86 -10.04 10.79
N ILE A 202 9.81 -9.40 10.13
CA ILE A 202 11.23 -9.79 10.12
C ILE A 202 12.00 -8.77 10.96
N HIS A 203 12.39 -9.21 12.16
CA HIS A 203 13.13 -8.37 13.11
C HIS A 203 14.05 -9.24 13.99
N PRO A 204 15.34 -8.90 14.15
CA PRO A 204 16.05 -7.84 13.43
C PRO A 204 16.26 -8.20 11.95
N PHE A 205 16.17 -7.21 11.07
CA PHE A 205 16.49 -7.40 9.66
C PHE A 205 17.97 -7.09 9.41
N THR A 206 18.70 -8.04 8.85
CA THR A 206 20.17 -7.95 8.66
C THR A 206 20.58 -7.75 7.21
N GLY A 207 19.69 -7.25 6.36
CA GLY A 207 19.96 -6.93 4.96
C GLY A 207 19.45 -7.98 3.96
N THR A 208 19.16 -9.20 4.38
CA THR A 208 18.56 -10.24 3.54
C THR A 208 17.66 -11.13 4.36
N ALA A 209 16.53 -11.50 3.77
CA ALA A 209 15.60 -12.48 4.36
C ALA A 209 14.93 -13.30 3.27
N THR A 210 14.59 -14.52 3.61
CA THR A 210 13.72 -15.39 2.81
C THR A 210 12.55 -15.80 3.68
N VAL A 211 11.33 -15.60 3.15
CA VAL A 211 10.09 -15.98 3.82
C VAL A 211 9.38 -17.03 2.96
N LYS A 212 8.80 -18.04 3.60
CA LYS A 212 7.93 -19.00 2.92
C LYS A 212 6.70 -19.25 3.80
N ARG A 213 5.53 -19.20 3.17
CA ARG A 213 4.24 -19.56 3.78
C ARG A 213 3.70 -20.82 3.14
N SER A 214 3.20 -21.73 3.96
CA SER A 214 2.42 -22.90 3.55
C SER A 214 0.95 -22.70 3.94
N PHE A 215 0.02 -23.19 3.10
CA PHE A 215 -1.41 -23.01 3.26
C PHE A 215 -2.15 -24.34 3.31
#